data_b12dd5aefa892dd2ee5bb2a49e6b856f
#
_entry.id   b12dd5aefa892dd2ee5bb2a49e6b856f
#
_cell.length_a   1.000
_cell.length_b   1.000
_cell.length_c   1.000
_cell.angle_alpha   90.00
_cell.angle_beta   90.00
_cell.angle_gamma   90.00
#
_symmetry.space_group_name_H-M   'P 1'
#
loop_
_entity.id
_entity.type
_entity.pdbx_description
1 polymer ?
#
loop_
_entity_poly.entity_id
_entity_poly.type
_entity_poly.pdbx_seq_one_letter_code
_entity_poly.pdbx_strand_id
1 'polypeptide(L)'
;MAARDTGTEQLIKDTAKRMFLSEGKLHATTQDIADAAGVNRTLVHYYFRSRDILFDQVMDDAKADLRNLLDTVLLGEHNFKDKVKKLIEVFIDETMKYPFRELFIITETNTNPDLYKDSKEHNHLKLFQAEIKSEMDKGTIKTMDPRQWTMNLFSMMAYPILAGSLNKSFLKISDTEFNKLMKQRKHIVFEMIFPQ
;
A
#
# COMPACT_ATOMS: atom_id res chain seq x y z
N MET A 1 22.98 5.99 31.53
CA MET A 1 22.30 5.31 30.42
C MET A 1 22.82 5.90 29.13
N ALA A 2 23.49 5.12 28.27
CA ALA A 2 23.90 5.60 26.95
C ALA A 2 22.64 5.99 26.16
N ALA A 3 22.66 7.16 25.51
CA ALA A 3 21.57 7.58 24.63
C ALA A 3 21.36 6.51 23.56
N ARG A 4 20.14 6.04 23.36
CA ARG A 4 19.78 5.09 22.32
C ARG A 4 20.13 5.72 20.97
N ASP A 5 21.00 5.11 20.20
CA ASP A 5 21.36 5.61 18.87
C ASP A 5 20.16 5.39 17.93
N THR A 6 19.36 6.44 17.78
CA THR A 6 18.15 6.41 16.93
C THR A 6 18.49 6.27 15.44
N GLY A 7 19.71 6.61 15.01
CA GLY A 7 20.16 6.46 13.63
C GLY A 7 20.33 5.01 13.22
N THR A 8 20.97 4.20 14.06
CA THR A 8 21.17 2.77 13.81
C THR A 8 19.84 2.00 13.88
N GLU A 9 18.97 2.32 14.84
CA GLU A 9 17.64 1.72 14.94
C GLU A 9 16.82 1.96 13.66
N GLN A 10 16.80 3.19 13.18
CA GLN A 10 16.09 3.57 11.96
C GLN A 10 16.68 2.91 10.72
N LEU A 11 18.01 2.84 10.60
CA LEU A 11 18.69 2.15 9.49
C LEU A 11 18.28 0.68 9.40
N ILE A 12 18.23 -0.04 10.52
CA ILE A 12 17.80 -1.44 10.58
C ILE A 12 16.33 -1.55 10.12
N LYS A 13 15.48 -0.67 10.61
CA LYS A 13 14.05 -0.65 10.30
C LYS A 13 13.78 -0.37 8.83
N ASP A 14 14.46 0.62 8.24
CA ASP A 14 14.34 0.96 6.82
C ASP A 14 14.86 -0.16 5.91
N THR A 15 15.97 -0.80 6.32
CA THR A 15 16.50 -1.97 5.60
C THR A 15 15.53 -3.13 5.64
N ALA A 16 14.95 -3.45 6.80
CA ALA A 16 13.94 -4.49 6.95
C ALA A 16 12.68 -4.15 6.12
N LYS A 17 12.20 -2.90 6.16
CA LYS A 17 11.07 -2.42 5.34
C LYS A 17 11.31 -2.66 3.86
N ARG A 18 12.47 -2.30 3.34
CA ARG A 18 12.86 -2.54 1.95
C ARG A 18 12.87 -4.04 1.62
N MET A 19 13.53 -4.85 2.45
CA MET A 19 13.64 -6.30 2.25
C MET A 19 12.28 -6.99 2.24
N PHE A 20 11.42 -6.68 3.21
CA PHE A 20 10.11 -7.31 3.33
C PHE A 20 9.14 -6.82 2.26
N LEU A 21 9.00 -5.50 2.10
CA LEU A 21 7.87 -4.92 1.40
C LEU A 21 8.17 -4.57 -0.06
N SER A 22 9.43 -4.31 -0.41
CA SER A 22 9.84 -4.03 -1.80
C SER A 22 10.44 -5.26 -2.48
N GLU A 23 11.27 -6.05 -1.77
CA GLU A 23 11.98 -7.20 -2.34
C GLU A 23 11.23 -8.53 -2.11
N GLY A 24 10.20 -8.57 -1.28
CA GLY A 24 9.41 -9.77 -0.98
C GLY A 24 10.14 -10.81 -0.14
N LYS A 25 11.24 -10.44 0.52
CA LYS A 25 12.02 -11.33 1.40
C LYS A 25 11.36 -11.48 2.76
N LEU A 26 10.09 -11.92 2.78
CA LEU A 26 9.28 -12.00 4.00
C LEU A 26 9.85 -12.95 5.07
N HIS A 27 10.73 -13.87 4.69
CA HIS A 27 11.40 -14.82 5.60
C HIS A 27 12.84 -14.44 5.93
N ALA A 28 13.32 -13.24 5.57
CA ALA A 28 14.65 -12.79 5.90
C ALA A 28 14.90 -12.89 7.42
N THR A 29 16.05 -13.42 7.79
CA THR A 29 16.48 -13.58 9.19
C THR A 29 17.07 -12.30 9.74
N THR A 30 17.26 -12.23 11.06
CA THR A 30 17.98 -11.10 11.68
C THR A 30 19.41 -10.98 11.18
N GLN A 31 20.05 -12.07 10.74
CA GLN A 31 21.37 -12.04 10.12
C GLN A 31 21.31 -11.38 8.74
N ASP A 32 20.35 -11.80 7.89
CA ASP A 32 20.19 -11.21 6.56
C ASP A 32 19.96 -9.71 6.63
N ILE A 33 19.16 -9.27 7.61
CA ILE A 33 18.86 -7.84 7.82
C ILE A 33 20.12 -7.10 8.32
N ALA A 34 20.86 -7.69 9.26
CA ALA A 34 22.10 -7.10 9.77
C ALA A 34 23.14 -6.92 8.65
N ASP A 35 23.34 -7.96 7.84
CA ASP A 35 24.26 -7.94 6.70
C ASP A 35 23.85 -6.88 5.67
N ALA A 36 22.55 -6.81 5.34
CA ALA A 36 22.02 -5.82 4.41
C ALA A 36 22.08 -4.38 4.94
N ALA A 37 22.00 -4.19 6.25
CA ALA A 37 22.13 -2.89 6.92
C ALA A 37 23.60 -2.49 7.21
N GLY A 38 24.55 -3.41 7.01
CA GLY A 38 25.96 -3.18 7.36
C GLY A 38 26.23 -3.06 8.85
N VAL A 39 25.42 -3.75 9.68
CA VAL A 39 25.53 -3.71 11.14
C VAL A 39 25.78 -5.11 11.73
N ASN A 40 26.20 -5.17 13.00
CA ASN A 40 26.30 -6.45 13.70
C ASN A 40 24.89 -6.96 14.08
N ARG A 41 24.65 -8.27 13.91
CA ARG A 41 23.39 -8.93 14.33
C ARG A 41 23.00 -8.64 15.79
N THR A 42 24.01 -8.46 16.67
CA THR A 42 23.78 -8.09 18.06
C THR A 42 23.00 -6.78 18.20
N LEU A 43 23.20 -5.81 17.28
CA LEU A 43 22.46 -4.55 17.28
C LEU A 43 21.00 -4.75 16.88
N VAL A 44 20.71 -5.67 15.93
CA VAL A 44 19.32 -6.01 15.60
C VAL A 44 18.60 -6.60 16.81
N HIS A 45 19.25 -7.52 17.56
CA HIS A 45 18.70 -8.05 18.81
C HIS A 45 18.59 -7.01 19.93
N TYR A 46 19.52 -6.08 20.01
CA TYR A 46 19.48 -5.02 21.01
C TYR A 46 18.27 -4.09 20.82
N TYR A 47 17.99 -3.70 19.57
CA TYR A 47 16.88 -2.78 19.29
C TYR A 47 15.51 -3.47 19.23
N PHE A 48 15.42 -4.65 18.61
CA PHE A 48 14.16 -5.28 18.26
C PHE A 48 13.91 -6.64 18.94
N ARG A 49 14.87 -7.18 19.66
CA ARG A 49 14.84 -8.46 20.40
C ARG A 49 14.60 -9.69 19.54
N SER A 50 13.65 -9.66 18.60
CA SER A 50 13.36 -10.76 17.67
C SER A 50 13.07 -10.25 16.26
N ARG A 51 13.18 -11.17 15.31
CA ARG A 51 12.82 -10.93 13.92
C ARG A 51 11.32 -10.57 13.79
N ASP A 52 10.46 -11.25 14.55
CA ASP A 52 9.01 -11.09 14.45
C ASP A 52 8.56 -9.74 15.01
N ILE A 53 9.14 -9.30 16.12
CA ILE A 53 8.87 -7.94 16.64
C ILE A 53 9.31 -6.85 15.63
N LEU A 54 10.46 -7.02 14.98
CA LEU A 54 10.89 -6.09 13.92
C LEU A 54 9.92 -6.12 12.74
N PHE A 55 9.49 -7.31 12.32
CA PHE A 55 8.55 -7.47 11.22
C PHE A 55 7.21 -6.78 11.52
N ASP A 56 6.63 -7.03 12.69
CA ASP A 56 5.36 -6.44 13.12
C ASP A 56 5.44 -4.90 13.15
N GLN A 57 6.52 -4.36 13.73
CA GLN A 57 6.74 -2.91 13.75
C GLN A 57 6.86 -2.31 12.34
N VAL A 58 7.59 -2.98 11.43
CA VAL A 58 7.73 -2.53 10.03
C VAL A 58 6.37 -2.56 9.31
N MET A 59 5.58 -3.60 9.55
CA MET A 59 4.26 -3.74 8.94
C MET A 59 3.28 -2.70 9.47
N ASP A 60 3.26 -2.46 10.77
CA ASP A 60 2.37 -1.48 11.40
C ASP A 60 2.70 -0.06 10.94
N ASP A 61 4.00 0.30 10.89
CA ASP A 61 4.44 1.59 10.34
C ASP A 61 4.01 1.73 8.88
N ALA A 62 4.22 0.70 8.05
CA ALA A 62 3.89 0.76 6.63
C ALA A 62 2.38 0.85 6.38
N LYS A 63 1.56 0.19 7.21
CA LYS A 63 0.10 0.34 7.19
C LYS A 63 -0.30 1.76 7.59
N ALA A 64 0.31 2.30 8.66
CA ALA A 64 0.02 3.66 9.13
C ALA A 64 0.43 4.73 8.10
N ASP A 65 1.59 4.58 7.46
CA ASP A 65 2.07 5.49 6.40
C ASP A 65 1.06 5.55 5.24
N LEU A 66 0.64 4.38 4.73
CA LEU A 66 -0.35 4.33 3.65
C LEU A 66 -1.68 4.95 4.07
N ARG A 67 -2.16 4.61 5.26
CA ARG A 67 -3.40 5.17 5.80
C ARG A 67 -3.36 6.68 5.84
N ASN A 68 -2.34 7.25 6.49
CA ASN A 68 -2.19 8.70 6.62
C ASN A 68 -2.16 9.39 5.26
N LEU A 69 -1.53 8.76 4.27
CA LEU A 69 -1.44 9.28 2.92
C LEU A 69 -2.81 9.26 2.20
N LEU A 70 -3.55 8.16 2.33
CA LEU A 70 -4.90 8.04 1.76
C LEU A 70 -5.89 8.97 2.47
N ASP A 71 -5.81 9.08 3.79
CA ASP A 71 -6.65 9.99 4.59
C ASP A 71 -6.43 11.44 4.19
N THR A 72 -5.19 11.85 3.95
CA THR A 72 -4.86 13.19 3.45
C THR A 72 -5.56 13.49 2.13
N VAL A 73 -5.68 12.49 1.25
CA VAL A 73 -6.39 12.66 -0.03
C VAL A 73 -7.91 12.64 0.16
N LEU A 74 -8.41 11.67 0.93
CA LEU A 74 -9.87 11.48 1.09
C LEU A 74 -10.54 12.61 1.87
N LEU A 75 -9.83 13.18 2.86
CA LEU A 75 -10.33 14.27 3.70
C LEU A 75 -9.96 15.67 3.16
N GLY A 76 -9.13 15.74 2.12
CA GLY A 76 -8.73 17.00 1.50
C GLY A 76 -9.88 17.73 0.84
N GLU A 77 -9.80 19.08 0.84
CA GLU A 77 -10.79 19.97 0.20
C GLU A 77 -10.60 20.02 -1.32
N HIS A 78 -10.83 18.89 -1.99
CA HIS A 78 -10.78 18.76 -3.44
C HIS A 78 -12.17 18.44 -3.98
N ASN A 79 -12.47 18.87 -5.21
CA ASN A 79 -13.64 18.34 -5.90
C ASN A 79 -13.46 16.82 -6.11
N PHE A 80 -14.56 16.10 -6.27
CA PHE A 80 -14.56 14.64 -6.34
C PHE A 80 -13.62 14.07 -7.41
N LYS A 81 -13.63 14.69 -8.60
CA LYS A 81 -12.81 14.25 -9.73
C LYS A 81 -11.31 14.37 -9.45
N ASP A 82 -10.89 15.49 -8.88
CA ASP A 82 -9.49 15.71 -8.50
C ASP A 82 -9.06 14.80 -7.32
N LYS A 83 -9.97 14.58 -6.36
CA LYS A 83 -9.77 13.64 -5.26
C LYS A 83 -9.51 12.21 -5.78
N VAL A 84 -10.35 11.72 -6.69
CA VAL A 84 -10.19 10.38 -7.29
C VAL A 84 -8.90 10.31 -8.11
N LYS A 85 -8.56 11.35 -8.88
CA LYS A 85 -7.30 11.42 -9.60
C LYS A 85 -6.10 11.29 -8.67
N LYS A 86 -6.09 12.08 -7.60
CA LYS A 86 -5.02 12.05 -6.60
C LYS A 86 -4.93 10.71 -5.87
N LEU A 87 -6.09 10.11 -5.54
CA LEU A 87 -6.16 8.78 -4.94
C LEU A 87 -5.51 7.72 -5.84
N ILE A 88 -5.81 7.74 -7.14
CA ILE A 88 -5.22 6.82 -8.12
C ILE A 88 -3.70 6.99 -8.18
N GLU A 89 -3.22 8.24 -8.27
CA GLU A 89 -1.79 8.56 -8.34
C GLU A 89 -1.04 8.04 -7.12
N VAL A 90 -1.51 8.41 -5.93
CA VAL A 90 -0.89 8.08 -4.65
C VAL A 90 -0.93 6.57 -4.40
N PHE A 91 -2.07 5.92 -4.63
CA PHE A 91 -2.20 4.49 -4.39
C PHE A 91 -1.30 3.66 -5.30
N ILE A 92 -1.27 3.96 -6.60
CA ILE A 92 -0.41 3.24 -7.55
C ILE A 92 1.07 3.44 -7.22
N ASP A 93 1.50 4.69 -6.90
CA ASP A 93 2.90 4.96 -6.57
C ASP A 93 3.35 4.21 -5.31
N GLU A 94 2.54 4.23 -4.26
CA GLU A 94 2.87 3.53 -3.02
C GLU A 94 2.83 2.01 -3.15
N THR A 95 1.86 1.48 -3.91
CA THR A 95 1.80 0.03 -4.16
C THR A 95 2.95 -0.43 -5.06
N MET A 96 3.39 0.36 -6.02
CA MET A 96 4.59 0.07 -6.83
C MET A 96 5.87 0.08 -5.98
N LYS A 97 5.95 0.94 -4.98
CA LYS A 97 7.09 1.03 -4.07
C LYS A 97 7.17 -0.15 -3.10
N TYR A 98 5.99 -0.60 -2.63
CA TYR A 98 5.85 -1.65 -1.63
C TYR A 98 4.84 -2.74 -2.04
N PRO A 99 5.09 -3.46 -3.16
CA PRO A 99 4.10 -4.39 -3.72
C PRO A 99 3.74 -5.55 -2.79
N PHE A 100 4.64 -5.95 -1.90
CA PHE A 100 4.41 -7.05 -0.96
C PHE A 100 3.64 -6.61 0.30
N ARG A 101 3.52 -5.30 0.58
CA ARG A 101 2.70 -4.80 1.70
C ARG A 101 1.22 -5.16 1.51
N GLU A 102 0.66 -4.81 0.34
CA GLU A 102 -0.75 -5.07 0.04
C GLU A 102 -1.05 -6.58 0.03
N LEU A 103 -0.15 -7.37 -0.57
CA LEU A 103 -0.28 -8.83 -0.60
C LEU A 103 -0.31 -9.42 0.81
N PHE A 104 0.55 -8.94 1.70
CA PHE A 104 0.58 -9.34 3.10
C PHE A 104 -0.72 -8.97 3.82
N ILE A 105 -1.18 -7.70 3.69
CA ILE A 105 -2.43 -7.22 4.30
C ILE A 105 -3.62 -8.08 3.86
N ILE A 106 -3.74 -8.37 2.56
CA ILE A 106 -4.81 -9.22 2.03
C ILE A 106 -4.74 -10.62 2.62
N THR A 107 -3.54 -11.21 2.68
CA THR A 107 -3.37 -12.56 3.23
C THR A 107 -3.72 -12.62 4.72
N GLU A 108 -3.24 -11.66 5.51
CA GLU A 108 -3.57 -11.59 6.94
C GLU A 108 -5.07 -11.40 7.18
N THR A 109 -5.69 -10.49 6.44
CA THR A 109 -7.13 -10.21 6.60
C THR A 109 -7.98 -11.41 6.19
N ASN A 110 -7.58 -12.17 5.16
CA ASN A 110 -8.28 -13.38 4.76
C ASN A 110 -8.15 -14.51 5.80
N THR A 111 -7.03 -14.57 6.53
CA THR A 111 -6.83 -15.57 7.61
C THR A 111 -7.42 -15.13 8.94
N ASN A 112 -7.50 -13.83 9.21
CA ASN A 112 -8.07 -13.26 10.43
C ASN A 112 -8.91 -12.00 10.12
N PRO A 113 -10.19 -12.17 9.72
CA PRO A 113 -11.07 -11.06 9.32
C PRO A 113 -11.36 -10.05 10.44
N ASP A 114 -11.12 -10.42 11.70
CA ASP A 114 -11.40 -9.56 12.86
C ASP A 114 -10.35 -8.44 13.04
N LEU A 115 -9.19 -8.56 12.42
CA LEU A 115 -8.11 -7.55 12.49
C LEU A 115 -8.55 -6.12 12.13
N TYR A 116 -9.58 -5.96 11.31
CA TYR A 116 -10.05 -4.67 10.81
C TYR A 116 -11.47 -4.31 11.24
N LYS A 117 -12.14 -5.11 12.09
CA LYS A 117 -13.55 -4.90 12.45
C LYS A 117 -13.85 -3.51 13.05
N ASP A 118 -12.93 -2.98 13.86
CA ASP A 118 -13.13 -1.74 14.61
C ASP A 118 -12.12 -0.63 14.20
N SER A 119 -11.54 -0.71 13.02
CA SER A 119 -10.55 0.28 12.61
C SER A 119 -11.21 1.62 12.28
N LYS A 120 -10.55 2.73 12.67
CA LYS A 120 -10.97 4.09 12.33
C LYS A 120 -11.03 4.32 10.80
N GLU A 121 -10.39 3.49 10.03
CA GLU A 121 -10.38 3.45 8.56
C GLU A 121 -11.78 3.32 7.97
N HIS A 122 -12.68 2.62 8.65
CA HIS A 122 -14.06 2.47 8.20
C HIS A 122 -14.82 3.81 8.10
N ASN A 123 -14.45 4.83 8.89
CA ASN A 123 -15.13 6.11 8.86
C ASN A 123 -14.77 6.91 7.59
N HIS A 124 -13.51 6.95 7.19
CA HIS A 124 -13.08 7.68 5.99
C HIS A 124 -13.64 7.02 4.73
N LEU A 125 -13.65 5.68 4.70
CA LEU A 125 -14.24 4.93 3.59
C LEU A 125 -15.76 5.14 3.51
N LYS A 126 -16.46 5.20 4.66
CA LYS A 126 -17.90 5.52 4.68
C LYS A 126 -18.18 6.92 4.14
N LEU A 127 -17.39 7.93 4.53
CA LEU A 127 -17.50 9.29 4.01
C LEU A 127 -17.28 9.32 2.50
N PHE A 128 -16.25 8.63 2.02
CA PHE A 128 -15.97 8.52 0.59
C PHE A 128 -17.09 7.82 -0.18
N GLN A 129 -17.69 6.75 0.37
CA GLN A 129 -18.84 6.08 -0.23
C GLN A 129 -20.08 6.98 -0.27
N ALA A 130 -20.30 7.83 0.73
CA ALA A 130 -21.37 8.82 0.71
C ALA A 130 -21.16 9.89 -0.38
N GLU A 131 -19.91 10.32 -0.58
CA GLU A 131 -19.52 11.23 -1.65
C GLU A 131 -19.73 10.59 -3.04
N ILE A 132 -19.31 9.33 -3.23
CA ILE A 132 -19.58 8.55 -4.44
C ILE A 132 -21.10 8.50 -4.74
N LYS A 133 -21.90 8.20 -3.72
CA LYS A 133 -23.36 8.18 -3.87
C LYS A 133 -23.91 9.53 -4.34
N SER A 134 -23.45 10.63 -3.73
CA SER A 134 -23.83 11.99 -4.13
C SER A 134 -23.49 12.29 -5.58
N GLU A 135 -22.30 11.86 -6.05
CA GLU A 135 -21.87 12.08 -7.44
C GLU A 135 -22.66 11.21 -8.45
N MET A 136 -23.09 10.01 -8.04
CA MET A 136 -24.04 9.21 -8.81
C MET A 136 -25.40 9.91 -8.95
N ASP A 137 -25.92 10.49 -7.86
CA ASP A 137 -27.19 11.19 -7.85
C ASP A 137 -27.16 12.47 -8.70
N LYS A 138 -25.99 13.11 -8.85
CA LYS A 138 -25.73 14.24 -9.77
C LYS A 138 -25.54 13.80 -11.23
N GLY A 139 -25.39 12.50 -11.50
CA GLY A 139 -25.07 11.99 -12.84
C GLY A 139 -23.61 12.19 -13.29
N THR A 140 -22.72 12.58 -12.38
CA THR A 140 -21.28 12.78 -12.67
C THR A 140 -20.59 11.44 -12.98
N ILE A 141 -21.03 10.36 -12.34
CA ILE A 141 -20.52 8.99 -12.54
C ILE A 141 -21.70 8.03 -12.69
N LYS A 142 -21.43 6.88 -13.33
CA LYS A 142 -22.44 5.85 -13.56
C LYS A 142 -23.02 5.32 -12.26
N THR A 143 -24.34 5.26 -12.19
CA THR A 143 -25.08 4.73 -11.03
C THR A 143 -24.85 3.24 -10.85
N MET A 144 -24.43 2.84 -9.67
CA MET A 144 -24.32 1.47 -9.18
C MET A 144 -24.28 1.47 -7.65
N ASP A 145 -24.09 0.33 -7.00
CA ASP A 145 -23.79 0.30 -5.56
C ASP A 145 -22.43 0.99 -5.31
N PRO A 146 -22.34 1.99 -4.41
CA PRO A 146 -21.08 2.69 -4.11
C PRO A 146 -19.97 1.75 -3.66
N ARG A 147 -20.31 0.62 -3.03
CA ARG A 147 -19.34 -0.41 -2.64
C ARG A 147 -18.75 -1.12 -3.86
N GLN A 148 -19.56 -1.42 -4.87
CA GLN A 148 -19.09 -1.99 -6.14
C GLN A 148 -18.20 -1.00 -6.88
N TRP A 149 -18.56 0.28 -6.90
CA TRP A 149 -17.71 1.32 -7.49
C TRP A 149 -16.35 1.39 -6.80
N THR A 150 -16.34 1.36 -5.46
CA THR A 150 -15.11 1.35 -4.64
C THR A 150 -14.26 0.11 -4.95
N MET A 151 -14.86 -1.09 -4.96
CA MET A 151 -14.14 -2.33 -5.30
C MET A 151 -13.56 -2.29 -6.72
N ASN A 152 -14.29 -1.77 -7.70
CA ASN A 152 -13.81 -1.61 -9.07
C ASN A 152 -12.59 -0.69 -9.13
N LEU A 153 -12.65 0.47 -8.46
CA LEU A 153 -11.53 1.41 -8.42
C LEU A 153 -10.27 0.75 -7.84
N PHE A 154 -10.38 0.17 -6.64
CA PHE A 154 -9.22 -0.47 -6.00
C PHE A 154 -8.71 -1.70 -6.77
N SER A 155 -9.58 -2.51 -7.35
CA SER A 155 -9.18 -3.65 -8.18
C SER A 155 -8.41 -3.21 -9.42
N MET A 156 -8.84 -2.16 -10.10
CA MET A 156 -8.14 -1.62 -11.25
C MET A 156 -6.76 -1.05 -10.89
N MET A 157 -6.59 -0.50 -9.70
CA MET A 157 -5.31 0.02 -9.25
C MET A 157 -4.38 -1.09 -8.75
N ALA A 158 -4.87 -1.97 -7.87
CA ALA A 158 -4.07 -2.91 -7.12
C ALA A 158 -3.70 -4.18 -7.91
N TYR A 159 -4.68 -4.85 -8.54
CA TYR A 159 -4.50 -6.17 -9.12
C TYR A 159 -3.30 -6.29 -10.07
N PRO A 160 -3.07 -5.37 -11.02
CA PRO A 160 -1.95 -5.51 -11.95
C PRO A 160 -0.59 -5.50 -11.26
N ILE A 161 -0.47 -4.78 -10.14
CA ILE A 161 0.77 -4.67 -9.37
C ILE A 161 0.93 -5.93 -8.51
N LEU A 162 -0.10 -6.35 -7.80
CA LEU A 162 -0.09 -7.57 -6.97
C LEU A 162 0.20 -8.82 -7.78
N ALA A 163 -0.36 -8.91 -8.99
CA ALA A 163 -0.12 -9.97 -9.95
C ALA A 163 1.05 -9.65 -10.91
N GLY A 164 1.97 -8.76 -10.53
CA GLY A 164 3.00 -8.22 -11.44
C GLY A 164 3.88 -9.29 -12.06
N SER A 165 4.36 -10.27 -11.29
CA SER A 165 5.16 -11.38 -11.82
C SER A 165 4.38 -12.26 -12.79
N LEU A 166 3.11 -12.55 -12.47
CA LEU A 166 2.21 -13.30 -13.33
C LEU A 166 1.94 -12.54 -14.65
N ASN A 167 1.61 -11.27 -14.57
CA ASN A 167 1.35 -10.40 -15.71
C ASN A 167 2.58 -10.28 -16.62
N LYS A 168 3.78 -10.09 -16.05
CA LYS A 168 5.03 -10.05 -16.82
C LYS A 168 5.27 -11.35 -17.57
N SER A 169 5.00 -12.49 -16.93
CA SER A 169 5.14 -13.80 -17.55
C SER A 169 4.14 -14.02 -18.70
N PHE A 170 2.85 -13.75 -18.47
CA PHE A 170 1.81 -13.92 -19.49
C PHE A 170 1.97 -13.00 -20.69
N LEU A 171 2.28 -11.74 -20.44
CA LEU A 171 2.42 -10.73 -21.49
C LEU A 171 3.82 -10.73 -22.11
N LYS A 172 4.76 -11.53 -21.58
CA LYS A 172 6.17 -11.62 -22.01
C LYS A 172 6.85 -10.24 -22.04
N ILE A 173 6.65 -9.43 -21.01
CA ILE A 173 7.18 -8.10 -20.88
C ILE A 173 8.26 -8.02 -19.78
N SER A 174 9.22 -7.13 -20.00
CA SER A 174 10.28 -6.82 -19.04
C SER A 174 9.78 -5.98 -17.85
N ASP A 175 10.61 -5.88 -16.79
CA ASP A 175 10.34 -4.98 -15.66
C ASP A 175 10.23 -3.51 -16.10
N THR A 176 11.05 -3.08 -17.05
CA THR A 176 11.01 -1.72 -17.60
C THR A 176 9.69 -1.43 -18.30
N GLU A 177 9.22 -2.36 -19.12
CA GLU A 177 7.93 -2.24 -19.82
C GLU A 177 6.77 -2.28 -18.83
N PHE A 178 6.81 -3.19 -17.85
CA PHE A 178 5.80 -3.25 -16.80
C PHE A 178 5.71 -1.92 -16.03
N ASN A 179 6.84 -1.35 -15.61
CA ASN A 179 6.87 -0.06 -14.93
C ASN A 179 6.31 1.09 -15.79
N LYS A 180 6.56 1.06 -17.11
CA LYS A 180 5.97 2.02 -18.05
C LYS A 180 4.45 1.87 -18.11
N LEU A 181 3.95 0.64 -18.20
CA LEU A 181 2.50 0.37 -18.19
C LEU A 181 1.84 0.83 -16.90
N MET A 182 2.46 0.63 -15.74
CA MET A 182 1.90 1.09 -14.45
C MET A 182 1.85 2.63 -14.35
N LYS A 183 2.81 3.35 -14.91
CA LYS A 183 2.75 4.81 -15.01
C LYS A 183 1.57 5.27 -15.88
N GLN A 184 1.35 4.63 -17.03
CA GLN A 184 0.23 4.92 -17.93
C GLN A 184 -1.11 4.55 -17.29
N ARG A 185 -1.15 3.51 -16.47
CA ARG A 185 -2.35 3.01 -15.81
C ARG A 185 -3.06 4.05 -14.97
N LYS A 186 -2.35 5.00 -14.38
CA LYS A 186 -2.95 6.10 -13.61
C LYS A 186 -3.98 6.87 -14.46
N HIS A 187 -3.60 7.20 -15.68
CA HIS A 187 -4.48 7.88 -16.62
C HIS A 187 -5.60 6.96 -17.12
N ILE A 188 -5.28 5.73 -17.49
CA ILE A 188 -6.26 4.75 -17.98
C ILE A 188 -7.35 4.48 -16.93
N VAL A 189 -7.00 4.26 -15.67
CA VAL A 189 -7.98 4.05 -14.59
C VAL A 189 -8.87 5.28 -14.43
N PHE A 190 -8.28 6.46 -14.48
CA PHE A 190 -9.04 7.70 -14.36
C PHE A 190 -10.05 7.87 -15.51
N GLU A 191 -9.67 7.61 -16.76
CA GLU A 191 -10.56 7.68 -17.92
C GLU A 191 -11.66 6.61 -17.88
N MET A 192 -11.36 5.40 -17.36
CA MET A 192 -12.36 4.35 -17.18
C MET A 192 -13.42 4.72 -16.12
N ILE A 193 -13.04 5.49 -15.10
CA ILE A 193 -13.95 5.96 -14.05
C ILE A 193 -14.76 7.17 -14.52
N PHE A 194 -14.15 8.05 -15.31
CA PHE A 194 -14.78 9.26 -15.86
C PHE A 194 -14.69 9.25 -17.40
N PRO A 195 -15.48 8.39 -18.05
CA PRO A 195 -15.51 8.36 -19.51
C PRO A 195 -16.00 9.71 -20.05
N GLN A 196 -15.36 10.19 -21.14
CA GLN A 196 -15.73 11.42 -21.83
C GLN A 196 -17.06 11.26 -22.57
#